data_99f0d8c8e0bcc07eeacd8a9b3bc4689c
#
_entry.id   99f0d8c8e0bcc07eeacd8a9b3bc4689c
#
_cell.length_a   1.000
_cell.length_b   1.000
_cell.length_c   1.000
_cell.angle_alpha   90.00
_cell.angle_beta   90.00
_cell.angle_gamma   90.00
#
_symmetry.space_group_name_H-M   'P 1'
#
loop_
_entity.id
_entity.type
_entity.pdbx_description
1 polymer ?
#
loop_
_entity_poly.entity_id
_entity_poly.type
_entity_poly.pdbx_seq_one_letter_code
_entity_poly.pdbx_strand_id
1 'polypeptide(L)'
;MPHVIEITDFLAPELDVYARATENQLVNRADPSNALFIAESPLVIGRALDAGCVPVSFLMEPQHITGKGAEILTRCDPDIPVYTAPLDVLTQLTGFHLTRGMLCAMRRPPLPTVDEVCAGARRIAVLENVMNPTNLGAIFRCAAALGMDAVLLTSAGSDPLYRRASRVSMGHVFLVPWTYLPEGDWTSLLRQQGFTTVAMALREDSLRLDDPRLLAAEKLAVVLGTEGDGLADGTIAQCDHTVMIPMTHGVDSLNVAAAAAVAFYQLGLMCQ
;
A
#
# COMPACT_ATOMS: atom_id res chain seq x y z
N MET A 1 -8.01 29.73 12.03
CA MET A 1 -8.89 28.66 12.57
C MET A 1 -9.28 27.80 11.39
N PRO A 2 -9.49 26.50 11.54
CA PRO A 2 -9.89 25.67 10.41
C PRO A 2 -11.24 26.13 9.84
N HIS A 3 -11.41 26.01 8.53
CA HIS A 3 -12.64 26.32 7.80
C HIS A 3 -13.66 25.20 8.02
N VAL A 4 -14.45 25.28 9.09
CA VAL A 4 -15.42 24.26 9.50
C VAL A 4 -16.76 24.49 8.80
N ILE A 5 -17.29 23.43 8.17
CA ILE A 5 -18.56 23.43 7.45
C ILE A 5 -19.44 22.30 8.01
N GLU A 6 -20.58 22.67 8.62
CA GLU A 6 -21.56 21.69 9.08
C GLU A 6 -22.33 21.11 7.87
N ILE A 7 -22.44 19.79 7.82
CA ILE A 7 -23.16 19.08 6.74
C ILE A 7 -24.65 19.21 6.98
N THR A 8 -25.33 19.91 6.09
CA THR A 8 -26.79 20.05 6.05
C THR A 8 -27.44 19.41 4.84
N ASP A 9 -26.68 19.18 3.78
CA ASP A 9 -27.10 18.50 2.56
C ASP A 9 -26.17 17.33 2.21
N PHE A 10 -26.71 16.10 2.24
CA PHE A 10 -25.96 14.89 1.86
C PHE A 10 -25.67 14.77 0.36
N LEU A 11 -26.39 15.53 -0.47
CA LEU A 11 -26.23 15.51 -1.92
C LEU A 11 -25.21 16.55 -2.41
N ALA A 12 -24.62 17.32 -1.51
CA ALA A 12 -23.62 18.31 -1.85
C ALA A 12 -22.44 17.63 -2.61
N PRO A 13 -22.09 18.13 -3.81
CA PRO A 13 -21.07 17.50 -4.66
C PRO A 13 -19.68 17.38 -3.98
N GLU A 14 -19.37 18.27 -3.05
CA GLU A 14 -18.13 18.30 -2.29
C GLU A 14 -17.95 17.06 -1.40
N LEU A 15 -19.07 16.39 -1.06
CA LEU A 15 -19.08 15.18 -0.24
C LEU A 15 -18.96 13.89 -1.07
N ASP A 16 -19.01 13.98 -2.40
CA ASP A 16 -18.94 12.81 -3.30
C ASP A 16 -17.71 11.96 -3.06
N VAL A 17 -16.59 12.60 -2.79
CA VAL A 17 -15.31 11.94 -2.50
C VAL A 17 -15.39 10.98 -1.32
N TYR A 18 -16.28 11.24 -0.35
CA TYR A 18 -16.48 10.41 0.84
C TYR A 18 -17.68 9.46 0.74
N ALA A 19 -18.71 9.85 -0.03
CA ALA A 19 -20.03 9.22 -0.03
C ALA A 19 -20.27 8.31 -1.25
N ARG A 20 -19.85 8.74 -2.44
CA ARG A 20 -20.30 8.15 -3.70
C ARG A 20 -19.16 7.69 -4.60
N ALA A 21 -17.97 8.30 -4.50
CA ALA A 21 -16.83 7.92 -5.33
C ALA A 21 -16.28 6.56 -4.90
N THR A 22 -16.14 5.66 -5.86
CA THR A 22 -15.41 4.40 -5.66
C THR A 22 -13.91 4.64 -5.65
N GLU A 23 -13.15 3.72 -5.07
CA GLU A 23 -11.68 3.78 -5.07
C GLU A 23 -11.10 3.94 -6.49
N ASN A 24 -11.67 3.23 -7.47
CA ASN A 24 -11.24 3.35 -8.88
C ASN A 24 -11.55 4.72 -9.49
N GLN A 25 -12.66 5.34 -9.12
CA GLN A 25 -12.97 6.70 -9.55
C GLN A 25 -12.03 7.72 -8.92
N LEU A 26 -11.64 7.51 -7.65
CA LEU A 26 -10.66 8.37 -6.98
C LEU A 26 -9.26 8.27 -7.59
N VAL A 27 -8.83 7.07 -8.01
CA VAL A 27 -7.55 6.88 -8.73
C VAL A 27 -7.50 7.68 -10.02
N ASN A 28 -8.64 7.88 -10.67
CA ASN A 28 -8.81 8.73 -11.86
C ASN A 28 -7.69 8.56 -12.91
N ARG A 29 -7.51 7.34 -13.39
CA ARG A 29 -6.43 7.01 -14.36
C ARG A 29 -6.50 7.82 -15.66
N ALA A 30 -7.69 8.34 -16.01
CA ALA A 30 -7.87 9.17 -17.19
C ALA A 30 -7.33 10.61 -17.02
N ASP A 31 -7.34 11.10 -15.77
CA ASP A 31 -6.80 12.42 -15.41
C ASP A 31 -6.06 12.32 -14.07
N PRO A 32 -4.81 11.85 -14.09
CA PRO A 32 -4.01 11.66 -12.87
C PRO A 32 -3.74 12.95 -12.08
N SER A 33 -3.83 14.13 -12.73
CA SER A 33 -3.64 15.41 -12.06
C SER A 33 -4.75 15.72 -11.05
N ASN A 34 -5.93 15.14 -11.23
CA ASN A 34 -7.09 15.24 -10.36
C ASN A 34 -7.34 13.97 -9.54
N ALA A 35 -6.41 13.03 -9.55
CA ALA A 35 -6.50 11.80 -8.78
C ALA A 35 -6.43 12.06 -7.27
N LEU A 36 -7.30 11.37 -6.53
CA LEU A 36 -7.42 11.48 -5.08
C LEU A 36 -7.26 10.11 -4.39
N PHE A 37 -7.12 10.15 -3.09
CA PHE A 37 -7.27 8.99 -2.20
C PHE A 37 -7.82 9.44 -0.84
N ILE A 38 -8.38 8.51 -0.09
CA ILE A 38 -8.88 8.76 1.26
C ILE A 38 -7.91 8.18 2.29
N ALA A 39 -7.32 9.06 3.09
CA ALA A 39 -6.58 8.67 4.29
C ALA A 39 -7.52 8.60 5.50
N GLU A 40 -7.48 7.49 6.26
CA GLU A 40 -8.32 7.26 7.43
C GLU A 40 -7.48 7.20 8.70
N SER A 41 -7.77 8.02 9.67
CA SER A 41 -7.17 8.22 10.99
C SER A 41 -6.07 9.28 11.04
N PRO A 42 -5.90 9.94 12.20
CA PRO A 42 -4.82 10.94 12.39
C PRO A 42 -3.43 10.39 12.06
N LEU A 43 -3.14 9.14 12.44
CA LEU A 43 -1.85 8.50 12.19
C LEU A 43 -1.55 8.35 10.70
N VAL A 44 -2.52 7.84 9.92
CA VAL A 44 -2.35 7.64 8.46
C VAL A 44 -2.24 8.98 7.76
N ILE A 45 -3.10 9.94 8.12
CA ILE A 45 -3.07 11.31 7.58
C ILE A 45 -1.73 11.99 7.90
N GLY A 46 -1.25 11.88 9.13
CA GLY A 46 0.04 12.43 9.55
C GLY A 46 1.19 11.90 8.71
N ARG A 47 1.25 10.58 8.47
CA ARG A 47 2.26 9.96 7.61
C ARG A 47 2.15 10.37 6.14
N ALA A 48 0.92 10.54 5.64
CA ALA A 48 0.71 11.06 4.29
C ALA A 48 1.22 12.52 4.16
N LEU A 49 0.96 13.36 5.17
CA LEU A 49 1.50 14.73 5.22
C LEU A 49 3.03 14.74 5.31
N ASP A 50 3.63 13.85 6.11
CA ASP A 50 5.09 13.70 6.21
C ASP A 50 5.71 13.30 4.86
N ALA A 51 4.98 12.51 4.05
CA ALA A 51 5.36 12.15 2.69
C ALA A 51 5.04 13.22 1.62
N GLY A 52 4.56 14.40 2.03
CA GLY A 52 4.28 15.52 1.12
C GLY A 52 2.92 15.43 0.41
N CYS A 53 2.02 14.53 0.80
CA CYS A 53 0.69 14.48 0.23
C CYS A 53 -0.12 15.72 0.61
N VAL A 54 -0.88 16.26 -0.35
CA VAL A 54 -1.62 17.52 -0.18
C VAL A 54 -3.08 17.23 0.17
N PRO A 55 -3.58 17.67 1.34
CA PRO A 55 -4.98 17.54 1.71
C PRO A 55 -5.88 18.45 0.87
N VAL A 56 -7.08 17.97 0.55
CA VAL A 56 -8.12 18.69 -0.19
C VAL A 56 -9.30 19.04 0.70
N SER A 57 -9.70 18.11 1.56
CA SER A 57 -10.75 18.32 2.55
C SER A 57 -10.67 17.28 3.67
N PHE A 58 -11.35 17.56 4.77
CA PHE A 58 -11.48 16.64 5.91
C PHE A 58 -12.96 16.31 6.18
N LEU A 59 -13.19 15.15 6.77
CA LEU A 59 -14.50 14.71 7.25
C LEU A 59 -14.35 14.11 8.65
N MET A 60 -15.02 14.68 9.67
CA MET A 60 -14.91 14.22 11.06
C MET A 60 -16.06 14.70 11.93
N GLU A 61 -16.23 14.09 13.09
CA GLU A 61 -17.13 14.62 14.12
C GLU A 61 -16.57 15.92 14.73
N PRO A 62 -17.46 16.84 15.24
CA PRO A 62 -17.03 18.10 15.86
C PRO A 62 -16.01 17.93 17.00
N GLN A 63 -16.15 16.88 17.81
CA GLN A 63 -15.24 16.58 18.93
C GLN A 63 -13.79 16.32 18.50
N HIS A 64 -13.55 15.89 17.26
CA HIS A 64 -12.21 15.61 16.77
C HIS A 64 -11.49 16.86 16.26
N ILE A 65 -12.19 17.95 15.99
CA ILE A 65 -11.60 19.22 15.55
C ILE A 65 -10.64 19.77 16.61
N THR A 66 -11.05 19.75 17.87
CA THR A 66 -10.24 20.19 19.03
C THR A 66 -9.57 19.02 19.76
N GLY A 67 -9.89 17.77 19.38
CA GLY A 67 -9.36 16.54 19.95
C GLY A 67 -8.27 15.91 19.11
N LYS A 68 -8.50 14.66 18.67
CA LYS A 68 -7.52 13.83 17.93
C LYS A 68 -7.07 14.41 16.59
N GLY A 69 -7.90 15.26 15.96
CA GLY A 69 -7.59 15.89 14.68
C GLY A 69 -6.87 17.23 14.80
N ALA A 70 -6.82 17.84 16.00
CA ALA A 70 -6.31 19.19 16.20
C ALA A 70 -4.87 19.36 15.69
N GLU A 71 -3.98 18.43 16.02
CA GLU A 71 -2.58 18.47 15.59
C GLU A 71 -2.47 18.38 14.06
N ILE A 72 -3.26 17.50 13.42
CA ILE A 72 -3.30 17.36 11.95
C ILE A 72 -3.75 18.66 11.30
N LEU A 73 -4.84 19.26 11.81
CA LEU A 73 -5.39 20.50 11.25
C LEU A 73 -4.43 21.69 11.38
N THR A 74 -3.61 21.75 12.43
CA THR A 74 -2.60 22.81 12.59
C THR A 74 -1.45 22.71 11.58
N ARG A 75 -1.25 21.55 10.98
CA ARG A 75 -0.22 21.31 9.95
C ARG A 75 -0.71 21.64 8.54
N CYS A 76 -1.99 21.94 8.37
CA CYS A 76 -2.63 22.14 7.09
C CYS A 76 -3.04 23.62 6.89
N ASP A 77 -3.27 24.00 5.63
CA ASP A 77 -3.79 25.31 5.31
C ASP A 77 -5.16 25.50 5.99
N PRO A 78 -5.39 26.60 6.73
CA PRO A 78 -6.63 26.84 7.43
C PRO A 78 -7.86 26.99 6.50
N ASP A 79 -7.65 27.27 5.22
CA ASP A 79 -8.73 27.41 4.24
C ASP A 79 -9.25 26.07 3.71
N ILE A 80 -8.56 24.94 4.01
CA ILE A 80 -9.03 23.60 3.64
C ILE A 80 -10.33 23.29 4.40
N PRO A 81 -11.41 22.90 3.67
CA PRO A 81 -12.71 22.64 4.30
C PRO A 81 -12.66 21.42 5.24
N VAL A 82 -13.25 21.58 6.40
CA VAL A 82 -13.46 20.54 7.41
C VAL A 82 -14.96 20.30 7.53
N TYR A 83 -15.45 19.31 6.81
CA TYR A 83 -16.85 18.89 6.88
C TYR A 83 -17.11 18.15 8.18
N THR A 84 -18.20 18.51 8.86
CA THR A 84 -18.52 17.96 10.17
C THR A 84 -20.00 17.66 10.34
N ALA A 85 -20.28 16.57 11.04
CA ALA A 85 -21.61 16.18 11.49
C ALA A 85 -21.50 15.17 12.65
N PRO A 86 -22.61 14.86 13.36
CA PRO A 86 -22.66 13.76 14.32
C PRO A 86 -22.32 12.41 13.68
N LEU A 87 -21.84 11.46 14.49
CA LEU A 87 -21.31 10.16 13.98
C LEU A 87 -22.34 9.32 13.21
N ASP A 88 -23.60 9.35 13.63
CA ASP A 88 -24.70 8.66 12.95
C ASP A 88 -24.92 9.22 11.54
N VAL A 89 -24.87 10.54 11.39
CA VAL A 89 -24.95 11.27 10.12
C VAL A 89 -23.76 10.92 9.22
N LEU A 90 -22.53 10.95 9.76
CA LEU A 90 -21.33 10.56 9.03
C LEU A 90 -21.38 9.09 8.61
N THR A 91 -21.91 8.21 9.44
CA THR A 91 -22.10 6.79 9.14
C THR A 91 -23.06 6.58 7.98
N GLN A 92 -24.18 7.33 7.94
CA GLN A 92 -25.13 7.30 6.82
C GLN A 92 -24.48 7.82 5.52
N LEU A 93 -23.73 8.90 5.61
CA LEU A 93 -23.05 9.51 4.47
C LEU A 93 -22.02 8.56 3.83
N THR A 94 -21.15 7.96 4.65
CA THR A 94 -20.01 7.16 4.17
C THR A 94 -20.35 5.69 3.96
N GLY A 95 -21.47 5.20 4.49
CA GLY A 95 -21.85 3.80 4.47
C GLY A 95 -21.05 2.90 5.45
N PHE A 96 -20.22 3.48 6.32
CA PHE A 96 -19.48 2.76 7.36
C PHE A 96 -19.24 3.63 8.60
N HIS A 97 -19.04 2.97 9.74
CA HIS A 97 -18.80 3.64 11.01
C HIS A 97 -17.36 4.20 11.10
N LEU A 98 -17.22 5.52 11.30
CA LEU A 98 -15.92 6.20 11.43
C LEU A 98 -15.27 5.92 12.80
N THR A 99 -14.75 4.72 13.00
CA THR A 99 -14.15 4.30 14.29
C THR A 99 -12.81 4.98 14.60
N ARG A 100 -12.17 5.56 13.59
CA ARG A 100 -10.82 6.13 13.69
C ARG A 100 -10.78 7.65 13.77
N GLY A 101 -11.93 8.28 13.81
CA GLY A 101 -12.11 9.69 14.15
C GLY A 101 -12.12 10.66 12.98
N MET A 102 -11.36 10.44 11.91
CA MET A 102 -11.35 11.37 10.78
C MET A 102 -10.96 10.70 9.47
N LEU A 103 -11.47 11.26 8.37
CA LEU A 103 -11.03 11.02 7.00
C LEU A 103 -10.42 12.30 6.43
N CYS A 104 -9.50 12.13 5.49
CA CYS A 104 -8.95 13.21 4.68
C CYS A 104 -8.91 12.79 3.22
N ALA A 105 -9.54 13.55 2.34
CA ALA A 105 -9.32 13.46 0.91
C ALA A 105 -8.02 14.16 0.56
N MET A 106 -7.11 13.46 -0.11
CA MET A 106 -5.79 13.97 -0.44
C MET A 106 -5.49 13.76 -1.92
N ARG A 107 -4.70 14.66 -2.51
CA ARG A 107 -4.19 14.47 -3.87
C ARG A 107 -3.20 13.32 -3.91
N ARG A 108 -3.30 12.49 -4.95
CA ARG A 108 -2.31 11.44 -5.18
C ARG A 108 -0.99 12.06 -5.62
N PRO A 109 0.14 11.70 -4.99
CA PRO A 109 1.44 12.13 -5.48
C PRO A 109 1.75 11.45 -6.83
N PRO A 110 2.56 12.07 -7.68
CA PRO A 110 3.12 11.37 -8.84
C PRO A 110 3.96 10.19 -8.36
N LEU A 111 3.85 9.06 -9.06
CA LEU A 111 4.65 7.88 -8.72
C LEU A 111 6.06 8.04 -9.29
N PRO A 112 7.09 7.61 -8.55
CA PRO A 112 8.44 7.52 -9.06
C PRO A 112 8.56 6.45 -10.15
N THR A 113 9.58 6.53 -10.98
CA THR A 113 9.93 5.49 -11.94
C THR A 113 10.50 4.25 -11.24
N VAL A 114 10.53 3.11 -11.93
CA VAL A 114 11.16 1.88 -11.40
C VAL A 114 12.64 2.12 -11.08
N ASP A 115 13.35 2.87 -11.93
CA ASP A 115 14.76 3.20 -11.73
C ASP A 115 14.98 4.03 -10.46
N GLU A 116 14.13 5.03 -10.21
CA GLU A 116 14.19 5.84 -8.99
C GLU A 116 13.91 5.00 -7.74
N VAL A 117 12.90 4.11 -7.78
CA VAL A 117 12.54 3.24 -6.65
C VAL A 117 13.63 2.22 -6.36
N CYS A 118 14.30 1.70 -7.39
CA CYS A 118 15.36 0.70 -7.26
C CYS A 118 16.75 1.31 -7.02
N ALA A 119 16.89 2.65 -7.11
CA ALA A 119 18.17 3.32 -6.88
C ALA A 119 18.68 3.09 -5.46
N GLY A 120 19.80 2.39 -5.32
CA GLY A 120 20.38 2.03 -4.02
C GLY A 120 19.67 0.90 -3.27
N ALA A 121 18.53 0.40 -3.77
CA ALA A 121 17.81 -0.70 -3.15
C ALA A 121 18.57 -2.03 -3.27
N ARG A 122 18.57 -2.81 -2.21
CA ARG A 122 19.17 -4.14 -2.14
C ARG A 122 18.14 -5.26 -1.93
N ARG A 123 17.05 -4.97 -1.28
CA ARG A 123 15.96 -5.91 -0.97
C ARG A 123 14.64 -5.31 -1.38
N ILE A 124 14.02 -5.83 -2.42
CA ILE A 124 12.73 -5.36 -2.91
C ILE A 124 11.69 -6.47 -2.92
N ALA A 125 10.43 -6.11 -2.74
CA ALA A 125 9.30 -7.00 -2.94
C ALA A 125 8.62 -6.70 -4.28
N VAL A 126 8.24 -7.74 -5.01
CA VAL A 126 7.40 -7.63 -6.21
C VAL A 126 6.08 -8.31 -5.91
N LEU A 127 4.97 -7.59 -6.08
CA LEU A 127 3.63 -8.09 -5.80
C LEU A 127 2.86 -8.28 -7.10
N GLU A 128 2.70 -9.54 -7.51
CA GLU A 128 1.96 -9.89 -8.71
C GLU A 128 0.48 -10.09 -8.38
N ASN A 129 -0.35 -9.16 -8.84
CA ASN A 129 -1.82 -9.25 -8.78
C ASN A 129 -2.40 -9.50 -7.37
N VAL A 130 -1.81 -8.93 -6.33
CA VAL A 130 -2.37 -9.02 -4.97
C VAL A 130 -3.68 -8.22 -4.94
N MET A 131 -4.81 -8.93 -4.97
CA MET A 131 -6.13 -8.33 -5.15
C MET A 131 -6.76 -7.81 -3.85
N ASN A 132 -6.41 -8.40 -2.71
CA ASN A 132 -7.01 -8.02 -1.44
C ASN A 132 -6.27 -6.82 -0.81
N PRO A 133 -6.91 -5.63 -0.67
CA PRO A 133 -6.26 -4.46 -0.10
C PRO A 133 -5.84 -4.65 1.37
N THR A 134 -6.45 -5.60 2.09
CA THR A 134 -6.02 -5.95 3.45
C THR A 134 -4.65 -6.64 3.43
N ASN A 135 -4.47 -7.61 2.53
CA ASN A 135 -3.18 -8.29 2.37
C ASN A 135 -2.11 -7.33 1.87
N LEU A 136 -2.44 -6.50 0.88
CA LEU A 136 -1.53 -5.47 0.39
C LEU A 136 -1.06 -4.54 1.51
N GLY A 137 -1.97 -4.01 2.32
CA GLY A 137 -1.61 -3.16 3.45
C GLY A 137 -0.76 -3.87 4.51
N ALA A 138 -1.05 -5.15 4.79
CA ALA A 138 -0.24 -5.96 5.70
C ALA A 138 1.17 -6.21 5.16
N ILE A 139 1.31 -6.47 3.84
CA ILE A 139 2.62 -6.64 3.18
C ILE A 139 3.45 -5.35 3.29
N PHE A 140 2.87 -4.18 3.01
CA PHE A 140 3.58 -2.90 3.18
C PHE A 140 4.05 -2.67 4.61
N ARG A 141 3.22 -3.06 5.60
CA ARG A 141 3.61 -2.98 7.01
C ARG A 141 4.77 -3.92 7.32
N CYS A 142 4.77 -5.15 6.80
CA CYS A 142 5.88 -6.09 6.95
C CYS A 142 7.13 -5.61 6.22
N ALA A 143 7.00 -5.06 5.01
CA ALA A 143 8.11 -4.52 4.25
C ALA A 143 8.83 -3.40 5.02
N ALA A 144 8.06 -2.43 5.56
CA ALA A 144 8.62 -1.36 6.39
C ALA A 144 9.31 -1.86 7.66
N ALA A 145 8.75 -2.90 8.32
CA ALA A 145 9.26 -3.42 9.58
C ALA A 145 10.47 -4.33 9.42
N LEU A 146 10.61 -5.01 8.28
CA LEU A 146 11.55 -6.11 8.08
C LEU A 146 12.63 -5.79 7.03
N GLY A 147 12.89 -4.51 6.76
CA GLY A 147 14.05 -4.08 5.99
C GLY A 147 13.97 -4.30 4.49
N MET A 148 12.75 -4.23 3.91
CA MET A 148 12.60 -4.12 2.47
C MET A 148 12.74 -2.65 2.05
N ASP A 149 13.59 -2.39 1.07
CA ASP A 149 13.91 -1.04 0.59
C ASP A 149 12.79 -0.47 -0.30
N ALA A 150 12.07 -1.36 -1.02
CA ALA A 150 11.03 -0.93 -1.96
C ALA A 150 10.00 -2.04 -2.22
N VAL A 151 8.85 -1.63 -2.77
CA VAL A 151 7.78 -2.52 -3.25
C VAL A 151 7.43 -2.15 -4.69
N LEU A 152 7.45 -3.13 -5.58
CA LEU A 152 6.99 -3.00 -6.96
C LEU A 152 5.69 -3.80 -7.15
N LEU A 153 4.76 -3.27 -7.95
CA LEU A 153 3.45 -3.89 -8.15
C LEU A 153 3.17 -4.08 -9.64
N THR A 154 2.49 -5.17 -9.99
CA THR A 154 1.84 -5.27 -11.31
C THR A 154 0.52 -4.48 -11.32
N SER A 155 0.09 -4.04 -12.50
CA SER A 155 -1.04 -3.10 -12.66
C SER A 155 -2.42 -3.66 -12.29
N ALA A 156 -2.58 -4.98 -12.27
CA ALA A 156 -3.89 -5.64 -12.06
C ALA A 156 -4.28 -5.80 -10.59
N GLY A 157 -3.35 -5.63 -9.64
CA GLY A 157 -3.61 -5.75 -8.19
C GLY A 157 -4.35 -4.55 -7.58
N SER A 158 -4.59 -4.63 -6.27
CA SER A 158 -5.07 -3.51 -5.47
C SER A 158 -4.05 -2.37 -5.43
N ASP A 159 -4.54 -1.15 -5.28
CA ASP A 159 -3.69 0.03 -5.15
C ASP A 159 -3.31 0.28 -3.69
N PRO A 160 -2.03 0.60 -3.39
CA PRO A 160 -1.57 0.87 -2.02
C PRO A 160 -2.27 2.04 -1.33
N LEU A 161 -2.76 3.02 -2.09
CA LEU A 161 -3.48 4.18 -1.56
C LEU A 161 -4.99 3.96 -1.43
N TYR A 162 -5.52 2.77 -1.76
CA TYR A 162 -6.89 2.45 -1.36
C TYR A 162 -7.03 2.60 0.15
N ARG A 163 -8.12 3.23 0.58
CA ARG A 163 -8.40 3.53 2.00
C ARG A 163 -8.13 2.34 2.92
N ARG A 164 -8.56 1.13 2.50
CA ARG A 164 -8.35 -0.08 3.30
C ARG A 164 -6.88 -0.49 3.36
N ALA A 165 -6.13 -0.41 2.27
CA ALA A 165 -4.71 -0.77 2.22
C ALA A 165 -3.88 0.21 3.06
N SER A 166 -4.04 1.52 2.86
CA SER A 166 -3.34 2.55 3.63
C SER A 166 -3.64 2.47 5.12
N ARG A 167 -4.90 2.18 5.50
CA ARG A 167 -5.32 1.99 6.89
C ARG A 167 -4.72 0.74 7.54
N VAL A 168 -4.75 -0.42 6.86
CA VAL A 168 -4.20 -1.68 7.37
C VAL A 168 -2.69 -1.58 7.49
N SER A 169 -2.03 -0.94 6.54
CA SER A 169 -0.61 -0.66 6.63
C SER A 169 -0.26 0.33 7.76
N MET A 170 -1.26 0.94 8.40
CA MET A 170 -1.08 2.06 9.34
C MET A 170 -0.31 3.25 8.71
N GLY A 171 -0.43 3.44 7.39
CA GLY A 171 0.28 4.47 6.63
C GLY A 171 1.73 4.11 6.26
N HIS A 172 2.17 2.84 6.43
CA HIS A 172 3.52 2.46 6.00
C HIS A 172 3.67 2.46 4.48
N VAL A 173 2.57 2.49 3.71
CA VAL A 173 2.59 2.76 2.26
C VAL A 173 3.24 4.10 1.89
N PHE A 174 3.36 5.03 2.83
CA PHE A 174 4.04 6.32 2.65
C PHE A 174 5.51 6.30 3.10
N LEU A 175 5.97 5.22 3.74
CA LEU A 175 7.34 5.09 4.22
C LEU A 175 8.22 4.24 3.31
N VAL A 176 7.66 3.22 2.67
CA VAL A 176 8.38 2.35 1.75
C VAL A 176 8.13 2.86 0.33
N PRO A 177 9.18 3.22 -0.44
CA PRO A 177 9.05 3.60 -1.83
C PRO A 177 8.37 2.50 -2.66
N TRP A 178 7.46 2.89 -3.55
CA TRP A 178 6.79 1.94 -4.42
C TRP A 178 6.37 2.55 -5.75
N THR A 179 6.23 1.70 -6.76
CA THR A 179 5.66 2.06 -8.07
C THR A 179 5.12 0.83 -8.79
N TYR A 180 4.48 1.05 -9.94
CA TYR A 180 4.04 -0.03 -10.79
C TYR A 180 5.15 -0.43 -11.77
N LEU A 181 5.26 -1.73 -12.00
CA LEU A 181 6.08 -2.31 -13.06
C LEU A 181 5.43 -2.05 -14.42
N PRO A 182 6.22 -1.85 -15.48
CA PRO A 182 5.70 -1.82 -16.84
C PRO A 182 5.11 -3.18 -17.22
N GLU A 183 4.19 -3.16 -18.17
CA GLU A 183 3.68 -4.41 -18.76
C GLU A 183 4.81 -5.14 -19.53
N GLY A 184 4.73 -6.45 -19.57
CA GLY A 184 5.68 -7.30 -20.29
C GLY A 184 6.79 -7.88 -19.41
N ASP A 185 8.00 -7.99 -19.93
CA ASP A 185 9.13 -8.65 -19.25
C ASP A 185 9.84 -7.74 -18.23
N TRP A 186 9.19 -7.53 -17.10
CA TRP A 186 9.76 -6.77 -15.98
C TRP A 186 10.87 -7.54 -15.23
N THR A 187 10.94 -8.88 -15.36
CA THR A 187 11.99 -9.68 -14.73
C THR A 187 13.35 -9.35 -15.35
N SER A 188 13.42 -9.21 -16.66
CA SER A 188 14.62 -8.76 -17.37
C SER A 188 15.03 -7.34 -16.97
N LEU A 189 14.07 -6.44 -16.74
CA LEU A 189 14.35 -5.09 -16.24
C LEU A 189 15.05 -5.15 -14.87
N LEU A 190 14.54 -5.95 -13.93
CA LEU A 190 15.14 -6.09 -12.60
C LEU A 190 16.54 -6.75 -12.65
N ARG A 191 16.74 -7.74 -13.52
CA ARG A 191 18.07 -8.34 -13.73
C ARG A 191 19.08 -7.32 -14.27
N GLN A 192 18.69 -6.45 -15.20
CA GLN A 192 19.55 -5.37 -15.71
C GLN A 192 19.98 -4.40 -14.59
N GLN A 193 19.15 -4.24 -13.55
CA GLN A 193 19.47 -3.47 -12.36
C GLN A 193 20.27 -4.27 -11.30
N GLY A 194 20.62 -5.50 -11.60
CA GLY A 194 21.45 -6.37 -10.75
C GLY A 194 20.68 -7.17 -9.71
N PHE A 195 19.35 -7.23 -9.77
CA PHE A 195 18.55 -8.05 -8.85
C PHE A 195 18.53 -9.52 -9.27
N THR A 196 18.77 -10.39 -8.32
CA THR A 196 18.38 -11.80 -8.41
C THR A 196 16.88 -11.90 -8.09
N THR A 197 16.11 -12.47 -8.98
CA THR A 197 14.65 -12.59 -8.82
C THR A 197 14.27 -13.94 -8.25
N VAL A 198 13.47 -13.97 -7.18
CA VAL A 198 13.04 -15.21 -6.52
C VAL A 198 11.52 -15.30 -6.42
N ALA A 199 10.94 -16.28 -7.10
CA ALA A 199 9.51 -16.55 -7.10
C ALA A 199 9.13 -17.36 -5.86
N MET A 200 8.23 -16.81 -5.01
CA MET A 200 7.68 -17.53 -3.86
C MET A 200 6.61 -18.53 -4.35
N ALA A 201 7.02 -19.77 -4.62
CA ALA A 201 6.12 -20.80 -5.11
C ALA A 201 6.59 -22.19 -4.66
N LEU A 202 5.65 -23.14 -4.55
CA LEU A 202 5.94 -24.52 -4.22
C LEU A 202 6.12 -25.34 -5.50
N ARG A 203 7.38 -25.68 -5.82
CA ARG A 203 7.77 -26.54 -6.93
C ARG A 203 8.76 -27.61 -6.43
N GLU A 204 8.93 -28.69 -7.17
CA GLU A 204 9.84 -29.79 -6.78
C GLU A 204 11.30 -29.34 -6.66
N ASP A 205 11.71 -28.38 -7.48
CA ASP A 205 13.06 -27.82 -7.55
C ASP A 205 13.22 -26.52 -6.73
N SER A 206 12.22 -26.13 -5.95
CA SER A 206 12.27 -24.89 -5.16
C SER A 206 13.37 -24.96 -4.11
N LEU A 207 14.15 -23.88 -4.02
CA LEU A 207 15.09 -23.67 -2.94
C LEU A 207 14.32 -23.45 -1.62
N ARG A 208 14.91 -23.83 -0.52
CA ARG A 208 14.40 -23.46 0.79
C ARG A 208 14.66 -21.97 1.04
N LEU A 209 13.78 -21.32 1.77
CA LEU A 209 13.91 -19.90 2.11
C LEU A 209 15.20 -19.57 2.87
N ASP A 210 15.79 -20.53 3.58
CA ASP A 210 17.05 -20.42 4.33
C ASP A 210 18.29 -20.80 3.51
N ASP A 211 18.18 -20.95 2.19
CA ASP A 211 19.31 -21.31 1.31
C ASP A 211 20.37 -20.19 1.32
N PRO A 212 21.65 -20.54 1.56
CA PRO A 212 22.72 -19.55 1.62
C PRO A 212 22.90 -18.68 0.37
N ARG A 213 22.51 -19.19 -0.81
CA ARG A 213 22.58 -18.43 -2.08
C ARG A 213 21.69 -17.20 -2.06
N LEU A 214 20.52 -17.28 -1.41
CA LEU A 214 19.57 -16.17 -1.28
C LEU A 214 20.14 -15.08 -0.36
N LEU A 215 20.75 -15.50 0.75
CA LEU A 215 21.35 -14.60 1.72
C LEU A 215 22.61 -13.91 1.18
N ALA A 216 23.37 -14.60 0.34
CA ALA A 216 24.57 -14.08 -0.28
C ALA A 216 24.30 -13.12 -1.47
N ALA A 217 23.08 -13.10 -2.01
CA ALA A 217 22.73 -12.21 -3.10
C ALA A 217 22.89 -10.75 -2.69
N GLU A 218 23.64 -9.96 -3.46
CA GLU A 218 23.85 -8.54 -3.21
C GLU A 218 22.53 -7.79 -3.31
N LYS A 219 21.76 -8.05 -4.38
CA LYS A 219 20.43 -7.50 -4.60
C LYS A 219 19.42 -8.63 -4.82
N LEU A 220 18.29 -8.58 -4.12
CA LEU A 220 17.28 -9.63 -4.18
C LEU A 220 15.87 -9.02 -4.36
N ALA A 221 15.14 -9.55 -5.34
CA ALA A 221 13.73 -9.23 -5.57
C ALA A 221 12.86 -10.43 -5.20
N VAL A 222 12.07 -10.32 -4.13
CA VAL A 222 11.16 -11.36 -3.66
C VAL A 222 9.81 -11.18 -4.32
N VAL A 223 9.41 -12.13 -5.16
CA VAL A 223 8.18 -12.09 -5.95
C VAL A 223 7.09 -12.90 -5.27
N LEU A 224 5.97 -12.26 -4.96
CA LEU A 224 4.80 -12.82 -4.27
C LEU A 224 3.58 -12.72 -5.18
N GLY A 225 2.83 -13.80 -5.29
CA GLY A 225 1.64 -13.88 -6.16
C GLY A 225 0.32 -13.55 -5.45
N THR A 226 -0.76 -13.61 -6.22
CA THR A 226 -2.12 -13.42 -5.72
C THR A 226 -2.58 -14.55 -4.81
N GLU A 227 -3.65 -14.28 -4.08
CA GLU A 227 -4.31 -15.28 -3.23
C GLU A 227 -5.02 -16.33 -4.09
N GLY A 228 -4.80 -17.60 -3.77
CA GLY A 228 -5.40 -18.75 -4.46
C GLY A 228 -4.52 -19.29 -5.58
N ASP A 229 -4.40 -18.57 -6.69
CA ASP A 229 -3.66 -19.06 -7.88
C ASP A 229 -2.13 -18.90 -7.74
N GLY A 230 -1.66 -18.05 -6.83
CA GLY A 230 -0.23 -17.79 -6.64
C GLY A 230 0.37 -16.95 -7.77
N LEU A 231 1.60 -17.25 -8.14
CA LEU A 231 2.31 -16.63 -9.26
C LEU A 231 1.95 -17.31 -10.58
N ALA A 232 1.87 -16.52 -11.65
CA ALA A 232 1.72 -17.07 -13.00
C ALA A 232 2.92 -17.98 -13.37
N ASP A 233 2.67 -19.08 -14.08
CA ASP A 233 3.72 -19.99 -14.53
C ASP A 233 4.79 -19.28 -15.37
N GLY A 234 4.39 -18.29 -16.19
CA GLY A 234 5.31 -17.45 -16.95
C GLY A 234 6.24 -16.63 -16.07
N THR A 235 5.73 -16.07 -14.97
CA THR A 235 6.53 -15.34 -13.99
C THR A 235 7.52 -16.24 -13.27
N ILE A 236 7.06 -17.43 -12.83
CA ILE A 236 7.92 -18.43 -12.20
C ILE A 236 9.05 -18.84 -13.14
N ALA A 237 8.75 -19.12 -14.40
CA ALA A 237 9.74 -19.54 -15.39
C ALA A 237 10.76 -18.44 -15.73
N GLN A 238 10.40 -17.18 -15.55
CA GLN A 238 11.28 -16.04 -15.82
C GLN A 238 12.13 -15.65 -14.61
N CYS A 239 11.80 -16.05 -13.39
CA CYS A 239 12.60 -15.79 -12.20
C CYS A 239 13.87 -16.65 -12.17
N ASP A 240 14.94 -16.14 -11.54
CA ASP A 240 16.22 -16.84 -11.44
C ASP A 240 16.12 -18.07 -10.53
N HIS A 241 15.28 -18.00 -9.50
CA HIS A 241 15.03 -19.13 -8.58
C HIS A 241 13.57 -19.18 -8.17
N THR A 242 13.10 -20.39 -7.90
CA THR A 242 11.86 -20.64 -7.17
C THR A 242 12.21 -20.95 -5.71
N VAL A 243 11.45 -20.36 -4.78
CA VAL A 243 11.73 -20.46 -3.34
C VAL A 243 10.47 -20.86 -2.58
N MET A 244 10.61 -21.79 -1.64
CA MET A 244 9.51 -22.23 -0.79
C MET A 244 9.77 -22.01 0.69
N ILE A 245 8.71 -21.74 1.43
CA ILE A 245 8.68 -21.86 2.90
C ILE A 245 8.40 -23.32 3.23
N PRO A 246 9.30 -24.04 3.95
CA PRO A 246 9.02 -25.41 4.35
C PRO A 246 7.79 -25.47 5.25
N MET A 247 6.83 -26.31 4.89
CA MET A 247 5.58 -26.49 5.63
C MET A 247 5.39 -27.94 6.05
N THR A 248 4.49 -28.18 7.03
CA THR A 248 4.19 -29.50 7.60
C THR A 248 2.70 -29.81 7.48
N HIS A 249 2.30 -31.02 7.82
CA HIS A 249 0.91 -31.48 7.85
C HIS A 249 0.15 -31.40 6.52
N GLY A 250 0.87 -31.43 5.38
CA GLY A 250 0.25 -31.36 4.06
C GLY A 250 -0.32 -29.97 3.71
N VAL A 251 0.04 -28.93 4.47
CA VAL A 251 -0.27 -27.54 4.10
C VAL A 251 0.65 -27.13 2.95
N ASP A 252 0.08 -26.59 1.87
CA ASP A 252 0.78 -26.22 0.64
C ASP A 252 0.97 -24.70 0.47
N SER A 253 0.22 -23.89 1.23
CA SER A 253 0.28 -22.44 1.10
C SER A 253 -0.01 -21.71 2.41
N LEU A 254 0.47 -20.48 2.51
CA LEU A 254 0.12 -19.50 3.54
C LEU A 254 -0.63 -18.34 2.90
N ASN A 255 -1.40 -17.60 3.71
CA ASN A 255 -1.86 -16.28 3.28
C ASN A 255 -0.67 -15.44 2.80
N VAL A 256 -0.84 -14.71 1.69
CA VAL A 256 0.27 -13.98 1.03
C VAL A 256 0.95 -12.98 1.96
N ALA A 257 0.22 -12.32 2.85
CA ALA A 257 0.83 -11.39 3.82
C ALA A 257 1.63 -12.13 4.91
N ALA A 258 1.21 -13.33 5.29
CA ALA A 258 1.97 -14.19 6.20
C ALA A 258 3.24 -14.73 5.51
N ALA A 259 3.14 -15.19 4.26
CA ALA A 259 4.28 -15.61 3.45
C ALA A 259 5.28 -14.46 3.27
N ALA A 260 4.79 -13.25 2.98
CA ALA A 260 5.61 -12.04 2.90
C ALA A 260 6.35 -11.76 4.21
N ALA A 261 5.68 -11.83 5.36
CA ALA A 261 6.32 -11.60 6.65
C ALA A 261 7.46 -12.59 6.94
N VAL A 262 7.25 -13.88 6.64
CA VAL A 262 8.29 -14.92 6.81
C VAL A 262 9.46 -14.69 5.84
N ALA A 263 9.16 -14.41 4.55
CA ALA A 263 10.18 -14.16 3.55
C ALA A 263 11.01 -12.90 3.87
N PHE A 264 10.34 -11.80 4.25
CA PHE A 264 11.03 -10.54 4.58
C PHE A 264 11.84 -10.64 5.88
N TYR A 265 11.37 -11.40 6.87
CA TYR A 265 12.15 -11.67 8.07
C TYR A 265 13.46 -12.41 7.73
N GLN A 266 13.39 -13.43 6.89
CA GLN A 266 14.54 -14.24 6.52
C GLN A 266 15.51 -13.55 5.55
N LEU A 267 14.96 -12.79 4.58
CA LEU A 267 15.71 -12.25 3.45
C LEU A 267 15.95 -10.73 3.52
N GLY A 268 15.28 -10.03 4.43
CA GLY A 268 15.42 -8.58 4.61
C GLY A 268 16.77 -8.19 5.23
N LEU A 269 17.10 -6.90 5.16
CA LEU A 269 18.40 -6.37 5.63
C LEU A 269 18.58 -6.44 7.15
N MET A 270 17.49 -6.57 7.93
CA MET A 270 17.56 -6.64 9.40
C MET A 270 18.24 -7.91 9.95
N CYS A 271 18.34 -8.96 9.13
CA CYS A 271 18.91 -10.25 9.52
C CYS A 271 20.37 -10.44 9.08
N GLN A 272 21.01 -9.37 8.58
CA GLN A 272 22.41 -9.40 8.07
C GLN A 272 23.36 -8.66 9.00
#